data_95a99be1c807735fabc54d462cdb379a
#
_entry.id   95a99be1c807735fabc54d462cdb379a
#
_cell.length_a   1.000
_cell.length_b   1.000
_cell.length_c   1.000
_cell.angle_alpha   90.00
_cell.angle_beta   90.00
_cell.angle_gamma   90.00
#
_symmetry.space_group_name_H-M   'P 1'
#
loop_
_entity.id
_entity.type
_entity.pdbx_description
1 polymer ?
#
loop_
_entity_poly.entity_id
_entity_poly.type
_entity_poly.pdbx_seq_one_letter_code
_entity_poly.pdbx_strand_id
1 'polypeptide(L)'
;MKFNIERLKEVARPASAEELKDAEYRKQNYDWLQKSALIALDIHTYLRKNNISKQEFAKMLDVTPAQVTKLLSGKENLGLKTISKIENVLKMDLVAIPNYEHYFATHPSMDPIFVNDD
;
A
#
# COMPACT_ATOMS: atom_id res chain seq x y z
N MET A 1 8.45 23.92 -26.15
CA MET A 1 8.69 24.76 -24.96
C MET A 1 10.18 24.79 -24.66
N LYS A 2 10.77 25.97 -24.66
CA LYS A 2 12.20 26.08 -24.34
C LYS A 2 12.37 26.02 -22.82
N PHE A 3 13.24 25.13 -22.40
CA PHE A 3 13.63 25.00 -21.01
C PHE A 3 14.56 26.16 -20.63
N ASN A 4 14.20 26.95 -19.63
CA ASN A 4 14.99 28.09 -19.18
C ASN A 4 15.85 27.69 -17.97
N ILE A 5 17.10 27.36 -18.23
CA ILE A 5 18.06 26.93 -17.23
C ILE A 5 18.37 28.05 -16.21
N GLU A 6 18.44 29.29 -16.64
CA GLU A 6 18.73 30.41 -15.75
C GLU A 6 17.61 30.60 -14.70
N ARG A 7 16.36 30.55 -15.17
CA ARG A 7 15.21 30.65 -14.29
C ARG A 7 15.15 29.45 -13.29
N LEU A 8 15.53 28.27 -13.76
CA LEU A 8 15.62 27.11 -12.90
C LEU A 8 16.65 27.31 -11.80
N LYS A 9 17.82 27.89 -12.13
CA LYS A 9 18.88 28.21 -11.17
C LYS A 9 18.42 29.24 -10.13
N GLU A 10 17.60 30.20 -10.54
CA GLU A 10 17.07 31.21 -9.62
C GLU A 10 16.12 30.64 -8.60
N VAL A 11 15.30 29.62 -8.99
CA VAL A 11 14.33 28.99 -8.10
C VAL A 11 14.89 27.76 -7.41
N ALA A 12 15.94 27.16 -7.96
CA ALA A 12 16.59 26.00 -7.33
C ALA A 12 17.37 26.45 -6.10
N ARG A 13 17.16 25.76 -5.01
CA ARG A 13 17.89 25.99 -3.76
C ARG A 13 18.54 24.67 -3.28
N PRO A 14 19.61 24.77 -2.50
CA PRO A 14 20.17 23.55 -1.89
C PRO A 14 19.13 22.84 -1.03
N ALA A 15 19.13 21.54 -1.07
CA ALA A 15 18.26 20.73 -0.23
C ALA A 15 18.57 20.97 1.24
N SER A 16 17.56 21.10 2.08
CA SER A 16 17.72 21.19 3.52
C SER A 16 18.20 19.86 4.08
N ALA A 17 18.72 19.86 5.32
CA ALA A 17 19.12 18.63 6.00
C ALA A 17 17.92 17.67 6.13
N GLU A 18 16.74 18.19 6.38
CA GLU A 18 15.51 17.39 6.47
C GLU A 18 15.15 16.77 5.13
N GLU A 19 15.21 17.55 4.05
CA GLU A 19 14.94 17.06 2.69
C GLU A 19 15.93 15.96 2.28
N LEU A 20 17.20 16.09 2.66
CA LEU A 20 18.23 15.09 2.41
C LEU A 20 17.97 13.80 3.18
N LYS A 21 17.53 13.90 4.44
CA LYS A 21 17.14 12.75 5.25
C LYS A 21 15.95 12.01 4.64
N ASP A 22 14.94 12.76 4.18
CA ASP A 22 13.76 12.19 3.54
C ASP A 22 14.13 11.47 2.24
N ALA A 23 15.02 12.07 1.44
CA ALA A 23 15.48 11.46 0.20
C ALA A 23 16.26 10.17 0.47
N GLU A 24 17.12 10.17 1.49
CA GLU A 24 17.88 9.01 1.88
C GLU A 24 16.98 7.89 2.41
N TYR A 25 16.00 8.24 3.24
CA TYR A 25 15.00 7.29 3.74
C TYR A 25 14.25 6.62 2.58
N ARG A 26 13.76 7.40 1.61
CA ARG A 26 13.04 6.87 0.45
C ARG A 26 13.92 5.96 -0.39
N LYS A 27 15.18 6.32 -0.55
CA LYS A 27 16.15 5.51 -1.29
C LYS A 27 16.38 4.16 -0.60
N GLN A 28 16.58 4.17 0.70
CA GLN A 28 16.82 2.95 1.48
C GLN A 28 15.60 2.05 1.56
N ASN A 29 14.39 2.63 1.49
CA ASN A 29 13.14 1.91 1.68
C ASN A 29 12.32 1.81 0.37
N TYR A 30 12.96 2.07 -0.76
CA TYR A 30 12.28 2.19 -2.07
C TYR A 30 11.42 0.97 -2.40
N ASP A 31 11.93 -0.23 -2.21
CA ASP A 31 11.25 -1.43 -2.65
C ASP A 31 9.90 -1.64 -1.96
N TRP A 32 9.87 -1.52 -0.65
CA TRP A 32 8.60 -1.71 0.07
C TRP A 32 7.70 -0.48 -0.01
N LEU A 33 8.27 0.73 -0.10
CA LEU A 33 7.48 1.95 -0.30
C LEU A 33 6.75 1.91 -1.64
N GLN A 34 7.39 1.43 -2.68
CA GLN A 34 6.75 1.27 -3.98
C GLN A 34 5.57 0.30 -3.90
N LYS A 35 5.74 -0.82 -3.22
CA LYS A 35 4.67 -1.79 -3.02
C LYS A 35 3.50 -1.18 -2.23
N SER A 36 3.82 -0.46 -1.16
CA SER A 36 2.80 0.23 -0.35
C SER A 36 2.00 1.24 -1.19
N ALA A 37 2.69 2.01 -2.03
CA ALA A 37 2.04 2.98 -2.90
C ALA A 37 1.11 2.30 -3.92
N LEU A 38 1.53 1.18 -4.50
CA LEU A 38 0.72 0.43 -5.47
C LEU A 38 -0.51 -0.20 -4.79
N ILE A 39 -0.34 -0.75 -3.60
CA ILE A 39 -1.46 -1.30 -2.82
C ILE A 39 -2.47 -0.19 -2.50
N ALA A 40 -1.99 0.97 -2.04
CA ALA A 40 -2.86 2.11 -1.76
C ALA A 40 -3.62 2.57 -3.01
N LEU A 41 -2.94 2.61 -4.15
CA LEU A 41 -3.57 2.98 -5.42
C LEU A 41 -4.68 2.00 -5.82
N ASP A 42 -4.44 0.71 -5.68
CA ASP A 42 -5.43 -0.32 -5.96
C ASP A 42 -6.67 -0.18 -5.07
N ILE A 43 -6.46 0.07 -3.78
CA ILE A 43 -7.55 0.29 -2.84
C ILE A 43 -8.35 1.55 -3.21
N HIS A 44 -7.67 2.67 -3.46
CA HIS A 44 -8.32 3.91 -3.86
C HIS A 44 -9.16 3.73 -5.12
N THR A 45 -8.62 3.02 -6.11
CA THR A 45 -9.32 2.74 -7.36
C THR A 45 -10.58 1.91 -7.11
N TYR A 46 -10.48 0.89 -6.28
CA TYR A 46 -11.62 0.03 -5.94
C TYR A 46 -12.70 0.82 -5.20
N LEU A 47 -12.32 1.59 -4.19
CA LEU A 47 -13.27 2.38 -3.43
C LEU A 47 -14.01 3.39 -4.32
N ARG A 48 -13.30 4.05 -5.22
CA ARG A 48 -13.87 5.01 -6.14
C ARG A 48 -14.85 4.34 -7.12
N LYS A 49 -14.46 3.21 -7.70
CA LYS A 49 -15.31 2.47 -8.64
C LYS A 49 -16.59 1.95 -8.00
N ASN A 50 -16.54 1.63 -6.71
CA ASN A 50 -17.68 1.07 -6.00
C ASN A 50 -18.41 2.11 -5.13
N ASN A 51 -18.04 3.39 -5.26
CA ASN A 51 -18.64 4.49 -4.53
C ASN A 51 -18.61 4.29 -3.00
N ILE A 52 -17.50 3.76 -2.51
CA ILE A 52 -17.29 3.55 -1.08
C ILE A 52 -16.48 4.73 -0.53
N SER A 53 -17.04 5.44 0.45
CA SER A 53 -16.35 6.54 1.11
C SER A 53 -15.30 6.03 2.11
N LYS A 54 -14.38 6.90 2.51
CA LYS A 54 -13.42 6.58 3.56
C LYS A 54 -14.11 6.21 4.86
N GLN A 55 -15.20 6.89 5.20
CA GLN A 55 -15.98 6.60 6.41
C GLN A 55 -16.60 5.22 6.35
N GLU A 56 -17.17 4.86 5.20
CA GLU A 56 -17.73 3.52 5.00
C GLU A 56 -16.65 2.45 5.09
N PHE A 57 -15.52 2.68 4.42
CA PHE A 57 -14.40 1.75 4.46
C PHE A 57 -13.86 1.59 5.89
N ALA A 58 -13.77 2.68 6.64
CA ALA A 58 -13.37 2.63 8.05
C ALA A 58 -14.30 1.75 8.87
N LYS A 59 -15.60 1.86 8.66
CA LYS A 59 -16.59 0.99 9.32
C LYS A 59 -16.42 -0.47 8.91
N MET A 60 -16.20 -0.73 7.63
CA MET A 60 -15.99 -2.09 7.12
C MET A 60 -14.75 -2.75 7.75
N LEU A 61 -13.69 -1.96 7.98
CA LEU A 61 -12.45 -2.44 8.59
C LEU A 61 -12.48 -2.39 10.13
N ASP A 62 -13.50 -1.78 10.70
CA ASP A 62 -13.58 -1.53 12.15
C ASP A 62 -12.38 -0.72 12.66
N VAL A 63 -12.09 0.36 11.96
CA VAL A 63 -11.04 1.32 12.30
C VAL A 63 -11.57 2.75 12.19
N THR A 64 -10.78 3.73 12.60
CA THR A 64 -11.16 5.14 12.47
C THR A 64 -10.87 5.66 11.05
N PRO A 65 -11.59 6.71 10.60
CA PRO A 65 -11.26 7.34 9.32
C PRO A 65 -9.82 7.87 9.24
N ALA A 66 -9.27 8.33 10.37
CA ALA A 66 -7.87 8.76 10.44
C ALA A 66 -6.91 7.60 10.15
N GLN A 67 -7.22 6.40 10.65
CA GLN A 67 -6.44 5.20 10.38
C GLN A 67 -6.54 4.81 8.90
N VAL A 68 -7.71 4.95 8.28
CA VAL A 68 -7.87 4.73 6.84
C VAL A 68 -7.01 5.69 6.04
N THR A 69 -7.01 6.98 6.39
CA THR A 69 -6.17 7.97 5.72
C THR A 69 -4.70 7.57 5.79
N LYS A 70 -4.25 7.10 6.94
CA LYS A 70 -2.89 6.64 7.15
C LYS A 70 -2.57 5.38 6.31
N LEU A 71 -3.45 4.39 6.33
CA LEU A 71 -3.31 3.17 5.55
C LEU A 71 -3.20 3.45 4.04
N LEU A 72 -3.97 4.42 3.56
CA LEU A 72 -4.04 4.76 2.14
C LEU A 72 -3.05 5.84 1.72
N SER A 73 -2.14 6.23 2.59
CA SER A 73 -1.13 7.25 2.29
C SER A 73 -0.10 6.78 1.25
N GLY A 74 0.06 5.47 1.09
CA GLY A 74 1.10 4.88 0.24
C GLY A 74 2.48 4.89 0.88
N LYS A 75 2.58 5.22 2.16
CA LYS A 75 3.83 5.32 2.91
C LYS A 75 3.89 4.38 4.10
N GLU A 76 2.82 3.63 4.35
CA GLU A 76 2.75 2.72 5.50
C GLU A 76 3.37 1.36 5.17
N ASN A 77 4.06 0.83 6.15
CA ASN A 77 4.51 -0.56 6.10
C ASN A 77 3.32 -1.44 6.51
N LEU A 78 2.54 -1.86 5.52
CA LEU A 78 1.36 -2.68 5.75
C LEU A 78 1.77 -4.12 6.07
N GLY A 79 1.35 -4.62 7.23
CA GLY A 79 1.55 -6.02 7.57
C GLY A 79 0.60 -6.94 6.81
N LEU A 80 0.97 -8.20 6.69
CA LEU A 80 0.15 -9.20 6.00
C LEU A 80 -1.24 -9.34 6.64
N LYS A 81 -1.33 -9.21 7.95
CA LYS A 81 -2.61 -9.27 8.65
C LYS A 81 -3.55 -8.16 8.20
N THR A 82 -3.03 -6.94 8.10
CA THR A 82 -3.80 -5.78 7.63
C THR A 82 -4.20 -5.95 6.16
N ILE A 83 -3.27 -6.37 5.31
CA ILE A 83 -3.53 -6.62 3.90
C ILE A 83 -4.63 -7.66 3.73
N SER A 84 -4.52 -8.78 4.44
CA SER A 84 -5.51 -9.86 4.39
C SER A 84 -6.89 -9.40 4.85
N LYS A 85 -6.94 -8.57 5.89
CA LYS A 85 -8.20 -8.00 6.38
C LYS A 85 -8.87 -7.14 5.31
N ILE A 86 -8.09 -6.30 4.63
CA ILE A 86 -8.60 -5.45 3.56
C ILE A 86 -9.10 -6.32 2.39
N GLU A 87 -8.32 -7.31 1.99
CA GLU A 87 -8.70 -8.24 0.93
C GLU A 87 -10.02 -8.94 1.24
N ASN A 88 -10.20 -9.38 2.47
CA ASN A 88 -11.43 -10.06 2.90
C ASN A 88 -12.63 -9.11 2.90
N VAL A 89 -12.44 -7.89 3.36
CA VAL A 89 -13.52 -6.89 3.46
C VAL A 89 -13.96 -6.42 2.08
N LEU A 90 -13.02 -6.16 1.18
CA LEU A 90 -13.31 -5.66 -0.16
C LEU A 90 -13.54 -6.79 -1.18
N LYS A 91 -13.28 -8.04 -0.81
CA LYS A 91 -13.39 -9.18 -1.73
C LYS A 91 -12.53 -9.00 -2.98
N MET A 92 -11.28 -8.58 -2.77
CA MET A 92 -10.30 -8.38 -3.83
C MET A 92 -8.94 -8.86 -3.39
N ASP A 93 -8.08 -9.20 -4.33
CA ASP A 93 -6.70 -9.56 -4.05
C ASP A 93 -5.81 -8.32 -4.18
N LEU A 94 -4.98 -8.06 -3.18
CA LEU A 94 -3.99 -6.99 -3.20
C LEU A 94 -2.58 -7.52 -3.41
N VAL A 95 -2.31 -8.69 -2.87
CA VAL A 95 -1.00 -9.35 -2.95
C VAL A 95 -1.21 -10.77 -3.43
N ALA A 96 -0.46 -11.16 -4.45
CA ALA A 96 -0.46 -12.52 -4.97
C ALA A 96 0.89 -13.16 -4.67
N ILE A 97 0.86 -14.39 -4.19
CA ILE A 97 2.06 -15.18 -3.97
C ILE A 97 2.27 -16.06 -5.20
N PRO A 98 3.37 -15.92 -5.92
CA PRO A 98 3.62 -16.76 -7.09
C PRO A 98 3.55 -18.24 -6.74
N ASN A 99 2.85 -18.99 -7.57
CA ASN A 99 2.68 -20.45 -7.41
C ASN A 99 1.95 -20.88 -6.14
N TYR A 100 1.17 -19.99 -5.55
CA TYR A 100 0.42 -20.27 -4.32
C TYR A 100 -0.44 -21.54 -4.44
N GLU A 101 -1.26 -21.60 -5.47
CA GLU A 101 -2.15 -22.74 -5.70
C GLU A 101 -1.36 -24.04 -5.95
N HIS A 102 -0.30 -23.95 -6.74
CA HIS A 102 0.57 -25.08 -7.02
C HIS A 102 1.21 -25.61 -5.73
N TYR A 103 1.66 -24.70 -4.85
CA TYR A 103 2.26 -25.09 -3.58
C TYR A 103 1.30 -25.91 -2.73
N PHE A 104 0.07 -25.48 -2.56
CA PHE A 104 -0.92 -26.20 -1.76
C PHE A 104 -1.44 -27.45 -2.45
N ALA A 105 -1.41 -27.51 -3.78
CA ALA A 105 -1.71 -28.74 -4.51
C ALA A 105 -0.69 -29.84 -4.21
N THR A 106 0.59 -29.46 -4.01
CA THR A 106 1.68 -30.40 -3.71
C THR A 106 1.91 -30.59 -2.21
N HIS A 107 1.37 -29.70 -1.37
CA HIS A 107 1.52 -29.72 0.08
C HIS A 107 0.15 -29.56 0.77
N PRO A 108 -0.78 -30.51 0.61
CA PRO A 108 -2.14 -30.34 1.12
C PRO A 108 -2.22 -30.13 2.63
N SER A 109 -1.27 -30.70 3.39
CA SER A 109 -1.24 -30.58 4.85
C SER A 109 -0.96 -29.14 5.33
N MET A 110 -0.52 -28.26 4.45
CA MET A 110 -0.23 -26.85 4.76
C MET A 110 -1.32 -25.91 4.28
N ASP A 111 -2.41 -26.45 3.74
CA ASP A 111 -3.55 -25.64 3.31
C ASP A 111 -4.14 -24.93 4.52
N PRO A 112 -4.33 -23.61 4.48
CA PRO A 112 -4.89 -22.84 5.59
C PRO A 112 -6.27 -23.34 6.08
N ILE A 113 -7.04 -24.01 5.23
CA ILE A 113 -8.33 -24.57 5.60
C ILE A 113 -8.20 -25.58 6.75
N PHE A 114 -7.08 -26.29 6.81
CA PHE A 114 -6.82 -27.30 7.85
C PHE A 114 -6.15 -26.71 9.09
N VAL A 115 -5.76 -25.44 9.06
CA VAL A 115 -5.06 -24.76 10.16
C VAL A 115 -6.01 -23.94 11.01
N ASN A 116 -7.15 -23.53 10.45
CA ASN A 116 -8.14 -22.71 11.14
C ASN A 116 -9.22 -23.57 11.79
N ASP A 117 -8.84 -24.35 12.74
CA ASP A 117 -9.80 -25.04 13.58
C ASP A 117 -10.07 -24.22 14.82
N ASP A 118 -11.08 -23.43 14.73
CA ASP A 118 -11.63 -22.77 15.91
C ASP A 118 -12.86 -23.50 16.40
#